data_1fac21898eff5f0c704ca15b4a98a624
#
_entry.id   1fac21898eff5f0c704ca15b4a98a624
#
_cell.length_a   1.000
_cell.length_b   1.000
_cell.length_c   1.000
_cell.angle_alpha   90.00
_cell.angle_beta   90.00
_cell.angle_gamma   90.00
#
_symmetry.space_group_name_H-M   'P 1'
#
loop_
_entity.id
_entity.type
_entity.pdbx_description
1 polymer ?
#
loop_
_entity_poly.entity_id
_entity_poly.type
_entity_poly.pdbx_seq_one_letter_code
_entity_poly.pdbx_strand_id
1 'polypeptide(L)'
;MWPVVALIVNRERELRERQLRLVEEQLGAERAKIIARLHDEVVSMRPDYRLPLLEITFPALKLRPAAQLEYLVELASRLIDVDGRVDLYEYCFYRVLRISLGQSAHPTRQHGPRHKMKRELREANAKLTAALAQARLGAGAGRGGVRAPRPLRGRGRRRSGHRRSSKRSRTG
;
A
#
# COMPACT_ATOMS: atom_id res chain seq x y z
N MET A 1 10.81 18.51 -6.61
CA MET A 1 10.47 18.29 -5.19
C MET A 1 9.01 18.60 -4.88
N TRP A 2 8.49 19.76 -5.29
CA TRP A 2 7.11 20.21 -4.98
C TRP A 2 6.01 19.28 -5.50
N PRO A 3 6.09 18.68 -6.71
CA PRO A 3 5.08 17.72 -7.17
C PRO A 3 4.91 16.53 -6.22
N VAL A 4 5.99 16.07 -5.58
CA VAL A 4 5.93 14.97 -4.61
C VAL A 4 5.13 15.35 -3.37
N VAL A 5 5.32 16.59 -2.87
CA VAL A 5 4.54 17.11 -1.73
C VAL A 5 3.06 17.25 -2.11
N ALA A 6 2.77 17.77 -3.31
CA ALA A 6 1.40 17.89 -3.80
C ALA A 6 0.65 16.56 -3.93
N LEU A 7 1.38 15.45 -4.22
CA LEU A 7 0.80 14.10 -4.29
C LEU A 7 0.38 13.54 -2.93
N ILE A 8 0.98 14.01 -1.82
CA ILE A 8 0.65 13.57 -0.45
C ILE A 8 -0.55 14.34 0.09
N VAL A 9 -0.73 15.59 -0.31
CA VAL A 9 -1.81 16.45 0.20
C VAL A 9 -3.16 15.77 -0.05
N ASN A 10 -3.98 15.69 1.01
CA ASN A 10 -5.25 14.97 0.99
C ASN A 10 -6.32 15.74 0.21
N ARG A 11 -7.33 15.01 -0.29
CA ARG A 11 -8.47 15.60 -1.01
C ARG A 11 -9.52 16.19 -0.07
N GLU A 12 -9.61 15.64 1.14
CA GLU A 12 -10.54 16.16 2.15
C GLU A 12 -10.13 17.58 2.54
N ARG A 13 -11.09 18.50 2.52
CA ARG A 13 -10.83 19.93 2.67
C ARG A 13 -10.14 20.28 3.99
N GLU A 14 -10.67 19.76 5.09
CA GLU A 14 -10.16 20.09 6.43
C GLU A 14 -8.72 19.58 6.62
N LEU A 15 -8.46 18.34 6.22
CA LEU A 15 -7.13 17.75 6.32
C LEU A 15 -6.14 18.45 5.37
N ARG A 16 -6.57 18.77 4.14
CA ARG A 16 -5.78 19.54 3.18
C ARG A 16 -5.37 20.89 3.74
N GLU A 17 -6.29 21.63 4.35
CA GLU A 17 -6.00 22.94 4.94
C GLU A 17 -4.98 22.83 6.08
N ARG A 18 -5.06 21.79 6.91
CA ARG A 18 -4.07 21.51 7.95
C ARG A 18 -2.70 21.16 7.37
N GLN A 19 -2.66 20.31 6.35
CA GLN A 19 -1.43 19.95 5.66
C GLN A 19 -0.78 21.13 4.93
N LEU A 20 -1.56 21.97 4.27
CA LEU A 20 -1.03 23.18 3.61
C LEU A 20 -0.51 24.20 4.61
N ARG A 21 -1.11 24.36 5.79
CA ARG A 21 -0.53 25.18 6.88
C ARG A 21 0.82 24.63 7.32
N LEU A 22 0.95 23.32 7.52
CA LEU A 22 2.24 22.71 7.84
C LEU A 22 3.27 22.94 6.73
N VAL A 23 2.87 22.85 5.47
CA VAL A 23 3.74 23.16 4.33
C VAL A 23 4.18 24.62 4.37
N GLU A 24 3.29 25.57 4.66
CA GLU A 24 3.58 26.99 4.77
C GLU A 24 4.58 27.27 5.90
N GLU A 25 4.40 26.66 7.05
CA GLU A 25 5.32 26.77 8.19
C GLU A 25 6.73 26.24 7.86
N GLN A 26 6.80 25.13 7.12
CA GLN A 26 8.07 24.46 6.82
C GLN A 26 8.80 25.02 5.58
N LEU A 27 8.07 25.50 4.60
CA LEU A 27 8.59 25.87 3.28
C LEU A 27 8.37 27.34 2.91
N GLY A 28 7.50 28.03 3.63
CA GLY A 28 7.07 29.39 3.36
C GLY A 28 5.88 29.52 2.40
N ALA A 29 5.20 30.65 2.46
CA ALA A 29 3.92 30.91 1.78
C ALA A 29 3.97 30.72 0.26
N GLU A 30 5.04 31.19 -0.40
CA GLU A 30 5.15 31.08 -1.87
C GLU A 30 5.22 29.61 -2.35
N ARG A 31 5.94 28.77 -1.61
CA ARG A 31 6.02 27.35 -1.94
C ARG A 31 4.71 26.62 -1.62
N ALA A 32 4.04 27.01 -0.55
CA ALA A 32 2.71 26.48 -0.22
C ALA A 32 1.69 26.79 -1.32
N LYS A 33 1.68 27.99 -1.89
CA LYS A 33 0.84 28.36 -3.05
C LYS A 33 1.13 27.49 -4.27
N ILE A 34 2.42 27.25 -4.58
CA ILE A 34 2.80 26.38 -5.70
C ILE A 34 2.29 24.97 -5.46
N ILE A 35 2.46 24.44 -4.24
CA ILE A 35 2.03 23.08 -3.88
C ILE A 35 0.52 22.98 -3.94
N ALA A 36 -0.23 23.98 -3.48
CA ALA A 36 -1.68 24.00 -3.57
C ALA A 36 -2.18 23.94 -5.03
N ARG A 37 -1.59 24.74 -5.93
CA ARG A 37 -1.92 24.68 -7.37
C ARG A 37 -1.62 23.31 -7.98
N LEU A 38 -0.43 22.74 -7.69
CA LEU A 38 -0.08 21.40 -8.15
C LEU A 38 -1.02 20.33 -7.60
N HIS A 39 -1.50 20.52 -6.37
CA HIS A 39 -2.47 19.60 -5.78
C HIS A 39 -3.81 19.63 -6.52
N ASP A 40 -4.30 20.80 -6.93
CA ASP A 40 -5.53 20.93 -7.70
C ASP A 40 -5.44 20.16 -9.03
N GLU A 41 -4.28 20.22 -9.70
CA GLU A 41 -4.01 19.39 -10.90
C GLU A 41 -4.00 17.90 -10.57
N VAL A 42 -3.35 17.50 -9.47
CA VAL A 42 -3.30 16.10 -9.02
C VAL A 42 -4.70 15.59 -8.65
N VAL A 43 -5.57 16.42 -8.08
CA VAL A 43 -6.95 16.03 -7.74
C VAL A 43 -7.78 15.74 -9.00
N SER A 44 -7.55 16.48 -10.08
CA SER A 44 -8.24 16.26 -11.36
C SER A 44 -7.84 14.95 -12.04
N MET A 45 -6.66 14.39 -11.69
CA MET A 45 -6.16 13.14 -12.26
C MET A 45 -6.87 11.91 -11.68
N ARG A 46 -6.93 10.84 -12.47
CA ARG A 46 -7.37 9.52 -11.97
C ARG A 46 -6.41 9.04 -10.87
N PRO A 47 -6.94 8.42 -9.79
CA PRO A 47 -6.12 7.94 -8.67
C PRO A 47 -5.00 6.98 -9.09
N ASP A 48 -5.23 6.18 -10.14
CA ASP A 48 -4.28 5.18 -10.65
C ASP A 48 -2.96 5.79 -11.15
N TYR A 49 -2.97 7.07 -11.54
CA TYR A 49 -1.77 7.76 -12.06
C TYR A 49 -0.90 8.39 -10.99
N ARG A 50 -1.34 8.47 -9.74
CA ARG A 50 -0.59 9.16 -8.68
C ARG A 50 0.73 8.49 -8.32
N LEU A 51 0.74 7.16 -8.13
CA LEU A 51 1.97 6.42 -7.84
C LEU A 51 2.92 6.39 -9.06
N PRO A 52 2.47 6.11 -10.30
CA PRO A 52 3.31 6.28 -11.48
C PRO A 52 3.91 7.68 -11.63
N LEU A 53 3.14 8.73 -11.30
CA LEU A 53 3.65 10.11 -11.34
C LEU A 53 4.78 10.32 -10.32
N LEU A 54 4.65 9.74 -9.11
CA LEU A 54 5.72 9.75 -8.14
C LEU A 54 6.98 9.07 -8.71
N GLU A 55 6.86 7.91 -9.34
CA GLU A 55 7.99 7.17 -9.92
C GLU A 55 8.73 7.99 -10.99
N ILE A 56 8.01 8.70 -11.85
CA ILE A 56 8.60 9.58 -12.88
C ILE A 56 9.42 10.73 -12.24
N THR A 57 9.14 11.12 -11.01
CA THR A 57 9.91 12.18 -10.34
C THR A 57 11.26 11.72 -9.79
N PHE A 58 11.48 10.42 -9.58
CA PHE A 58 12.69 9.91 -8.92
C PHE A 58 14.01 10.23 -9.64
N PRO A 59 14.14 10.14 -10.96
CA PRO A 59 15.40 10.51 -11.64
C PRO A 59 15.84 11.95 -11.31
N ALA A 60 14.89 12.90 -11.34
CA ALA A 60 15.16 14.30 -11.01
C ALA A 60 15.43 14.52 -9.51
N LEU A 61 14.78 13.74 -8.63
CA LEU A 61 15.00 13.80 -7.20
C LEU A 61 16.39 13.28 -6.83
N LYS A 62 16.83 12.18 -7.43
CA LYS A 62 18.14 11.56 -7.16
C LYS A 62 19.33 12.45 -7.48
N LEU A 63 19.12 13.50 -8.26
CA LEU A 63 20.15 14.53 -8.53
C LEU A 63 20.27 15.56 -7.41
N ARG A 64 19.40 15.52 -6.38
CA ARG A 64 19.43 16.45 -5.27
C ARG A 64 20.40 16.00 -4.18
N PRO A 65 20.96 16.95 -3.39
CA PRO A 65 21.77 16.62 -2.22
C PRO A 65 21.00 15.72 -1.23
N ALA A 66 21.71 14.80 -0.57
CA ALA A 66 21.14 13.84 0.37
C ALA A 66 20.29 14.53 1.47
N ALA A 67 20.78 15.65 2.02
CA ALA A 67 20.04 16.40 3.04
C ALA A 67 18.66 16.90 2.55
N GLN A 68 18.54 17.27 1.26
CA GLN A 68 17.24 17.66 0.69
C GLN A 68 16.30 16.47 0.51
N LEU A 69 16.84 15.28 0.23
CA LEU A 69 16.06 14.05 0.11
C LEU A 69 15.57 13.58 1.49
N GLU A 70 16.43 13.63 2.49
CA GLU A 70 16.08 13.31 3.87
C GLU A 70 14.99 14.27 4.39
N TYR A 71 15.15 15.57 4.14
CA TYR A 71 14.15 16.56 4.48
C TYR A 71 12.80 16.30 3.79
N LEU A 72 12.81 15.90 2.51
CA LEU A 72 11.58 15.55 1.78
C LEU A 72 10.88 14.35 2.40
N VAL A 73 11.63 13.32 2.78
CA VAL A 73 11.08 12.12 3.44
C VAL A 73 10.50 12.45 4.81
N GLU A 74 11.18 13.30 5.57
CA GLU A 74 10.71 13.78 6.88
C GLU A 74 9.42 14.62 6.74
N LEU A 75 9.39 15.56 5.80
CA LEU A 75 8.21 16.37 5.52
C LEU A 75 7.03 15.49 5.09
N ALA A 76 7.28 14.49 4.25
CA ALA A 76 6.27 13.52 3.83
C ALA A 76 5.67 12.76 5.03
N SER A 77 6.51 12.32 5.97
CA SER A 77 6.05 11.67 7.22
C SER A 77 5.15 12.58 8.02
N ARG A 78 5.57 13.82 8.26
CA ARG A 78 4.80 14.79 9.03
C ARG A 78 3.44 15.12 8.39
N LEU A 79 3.40 15.20 7.06
CA LEU A 79 2.15 15.45 6.33
C LEU A 79 1.16 14.29 6.45
N ILE A 80 1.65 13.05 6.44
CA ILE A 80 0.85 11.85 6.63
C ILE A 80 0.34 11.76 8.07
N ASP A 81 1.15 12.14 9.04
CA ASP A 81 0.82 12.03 10.47
C ASP A 81 -0.12 13.14 10.98
N VAL A 82 -0.54 14.11 10.14
CA VAL A 82 -1.35 15.29 10.56
C VAL A 82 -2.66 14.92 11.24
N ASP A 83 -3.31 13.82 10.83
CA ASP A 83 -4.58 13.36 11.41
C ASP A 83 -4.43 12.13 12.31
N GLY A 84 -3.20 11.61 12.45
CA GLY A 84 -2.90 10.39 13.23
C GLY A 84 -3.44 9.11 12.60
N ARG A 85 -3.85 9.14 11.35
CA ARG A 85 -4.31 7.99 10.57
C ARG A 85 -3.48 7.87 9.31
N VAL A 86 -3.23 6.64 8.89
CA VAL A 86 -2.48 6.36 7.65
C VAL A 86 -3.34 5.49 6.76
N ASP A 87 -3.74 6.02 5.62
CA ASP A 87 -4.47 5.23 4.64
C ASP A 87 -3.53 4.37 3.78
N LEU A 88 -4.10 3.48 2.96
CA LEU A 88 -3.32 2.58 2.12
C LEU A 88 -2.48 3.33 1.10
N TYR A 89 -3.00 4.42 0.51
CA TYR A 89 -2.28 5.21 -0.46
C TYR A 89 -1.09 5.91 0.19
N GLU A 90 -1.29 6.57 1.32
CA GLU A 90 -0.24 7.24 2.11
C GLU A 90 0.87 6.27 2.53
N TYR A 91 0.48 5.08 3.00
CA TYR A 91 1.43 4.04 3.34
C TYR A 91 2.27 3.61 2.13
N CYS A 92 1.63 3.30 1.00
CA CYS A 92 2.32 2.89 -0.23
C CYS A 92 3.22 4.02 -0.73
N PHE A 93 2.71 5.25 -0.77
CA PHE A 93 3.45 6.43 -1.18
C PHE A 93 4.73 6.61 -0.36
N TYR A 94 4.60 6.63 0.96
CA TYR A 94 5.74 6.80 1.87
C TYR A 94 6.76 5.67 1.72
N ARG A 95 6.30 4.43 1.58
CA ARG A 95 7.18 3.27 1.38
C ARG A 95 7.97 3.37 0.08
N VAL A 96 7.32 3.72 -1.01
CA VAL A 96 7.96 3.89 -2.32
C VAL A 96 8.97 5.05 -2.26
N LEU A 97 8.56 6.20 -1.70
CA LEU A 97 9.42 7.37 -1.53
C LEU A 97 10.68 7.02 -0.71
N ARG A 98 10.50 6.42 0.46
CA ARG A 98 11.59 6.06 1.36
C ARG A 98 12.55 5.04 0.76
N ILE A 99 12.05 4.02 0.08
CA ILE A 99 12.90 3.00 -0.57
C ILE A 99 13.68 3.63 -1.72
N SER A 100 13.02 4.39 -2.58
CA SER A 100 13.64 4.96 -3.78
C SER A 100 14.67 6.04 -3.46
N LEU A 101 14.45 6.84 -2.43
CA LEU A 101 15.36 7.93 -2.03
C LEU A 101 16.38 7.47 -0.98
N GLY A 102 16.01 6.57 -0.07
CA GLY A 102 16.92 6.05 0.94
C GLY A 102 18.13 5.30 0.35
N GLN A 103 17.96 4.68 -0.81
CA GLN A 103 19.06 4.07 -1.57
C GLN A 103 20.04 5.11 -2.13
N SER A 104 19.56 6.32 -2.40
CA SER A 104 20.37 7.41 -2.94
C SER A 104 21.10 8.20 -1.85
N ALA A 105 20.49 8.34 -0.67
CA ALA A 105 21.08 9.03 0.48
C ALA A 105 22.21 8.21 1.16
N HIS A 106 22.12 6.88 1.13
CA HIS A 106 23.10 5.99 1.78
C HIS A 106 23.46 4.79 0.88
N PRO A 107 24.24 4.99 -0.21
CA PRO A 107 24.59 3.93 -1.15
C PRO A 107 25.39 2.78 -0.51
N THR A 108 26.06 3.02 0.61
CA THR A 108 26.92 2.04 1.29
C THR A 108 26.16 1.04 2.20
N ARG A 109 24.87 1.22 2.47
CA ARG A 109 24.10 0.30 3.34
C ARG A 109 23.43 -0.87 2.60
N GLN A 110 23.71 -1.07 1.31
CA GLN A 110 23.07 -2.13 0.52
C GLN A 110 23.64 -3.55 0.74
N HIS A 111 24.66 -3.72 1.58
CA HIS A 111 25.27 -5.03 1.84
C HIS A 111 24.79 -5.69 3.14
N GLY A 112 23.50 -5.54 3.45
CA GLY A 112 22.86 -6.40 4.45
C GLY A 112 22.71 -7.83 3.89
N PRO A 113 22.85 -8.88 4.73
CA PRO A 113 22.76 -10.26 4.25
C PRO A 113 21.44 -10.49 3.51
N ARG A 114 21.52 -11.04 2.30
CA ARG A 114 20.38 -11.32 1.40
C ARG A 114 19.21 -12.07 2.07
N HIS A 115 19.49 -12.79 3.16
CA HIS A 115 18.48 -13.51 3.95
C HIS A 115 17.57 -12.58 4.77
N LYS A 116 18.11 -11.49 5.34
CA LYS A 116 17.32 -10.52 6.12
C LYS A 116 16.36 -9.75 5.21
N MET A 117 16.83 -9.37 4.03
CA MET A 117 16.01 -8.69 3.02
C MET A 117 14.85 -9.55 2.51
N LYS A 118 15.03 -10.87 2.34
CA LYS A 118 13.95 -11.79 1.94
C LYS A 118 12.85 -11.90 3.01
N ARG A 119 13.20 -11.87 4.29
CA ARG A 119 12.22 -11.91 5.38
C ARG A 119 11.44 -10.60 5.46
N GLU A 120 12.12 -9.47 5.43
CA GLU A 120 11.49 -8.13 5.43
C GLU A 120 10.57 -7.94 4.22
N LEU A 121 10.98 -8.43 3.03
CA LEU A 121 10.15 -8.40 1.83
C LEU A 121 8.89 -9.28 1.97
N ARG A 122 9.00 -10.46 2.57
CA ARG A 122 7.85 -11.33 2.84
C ARG A 122 6.89 -10.70 3.83
N GLU A 123 7.40 -10.09 4.91
CA GLU A 123 6.59 -9.38 5.89
C GLU A 123 5.91 -8.15 5.28
N ALA A 124 6.61 -7.39 4.44
CA ALA A 124 6.04 -6.26 3.72
C ALA A 124 4.95 -6.69 2.74
N ASN A 125 5.18 -7.77 1.98
CA ASN A 125 4.18 -8.32 1.07
C ASN A 125 2.95 -8.87 1.83
N ALA A 126 3.15 -9.53 2.96
CA ALA A 126 2.05 -10.03 3.80
C ALA A 126 1.19 -8.86 4.32
N LYS A 127 1.83 -7.80 4.82
CA LYS A 127 1.13 -6.58 5.28
C LYS A 127 0.38 -5.89 4.14
N LEU A 128 1.00 -5.76 2.97
CA LEU A 128 0.37 -5.17 1.80
C LEU A 128 -0.83 -6.00 1.32
N THR A 129 -0.68 -7.32 1.26
CA THR A 129 -1.76 -8.24 0.87
C THR A 129 -2.92 -8.18 1.86
N ALA A 130 -2.64 -8.13 3.17
CA ALA A 130 -3.67 -7.98 4.19
C ALA A 130 -4.39 -6.63 4.08
N ALA A 131 -3.66 -5.53 3.87
CA ALA A 131 -4.24 -4.20 3.69
C ALA A 131 -5.11 -4.12 2.42
N LEU A 132 -4.66 -4.71 1.31
CA LEU A 132 -5.45 -4.79 0.08
C LEU A 132 -6.72 -5.63 0.24
N ALA A 133 -6.65 -6.74 0.99
CA ALA A 133 -7.81 -7.57 1.31
C ALA A 133 -8.83 -6.80 2.16
N GLN A 134 -8.37 -6.07 3.17
CA GLN A 134 -9.23 -5.21 4.00
C GLN A 134 -9.86 -4.07 3.22
N ALA A 135 -9.10 -3.40 2.35
CA ALA A 135 -9.62 -2.34 1.49
C ALA A 135 -10.70 -2.85 0.52
N ARG A 136 -10.54 -4.06 -0.03
CA ARG A 136 -11.55 -4.71 -0.87
C ARG A 136 -12.82 -5.08 -0.09
N LEU A 137 -12.67 -5.59 1.13
CA LEU A 137 -13.80 -5.93 2.00
C LEU A 137 -14.55 -4.67 2.45
N GLY A 138 -13.83 -3.59 2.79
CA GLY A 138 -14.42 -2.29 3.14
C GLY A 138 -15.13 -1.61 1.97
N ALA A 139 -14.60 -1.71 0.76
CA ALA A 139 -15.23 -1.15 -0.44
C ALA A 139 -16.47 -1.97 -0.91
N GLY A 140 -16.56 -3.24 -0.53
CA GLY A 140 -17.69 -4.13 -0.85
C GLY A 140 -18.89 -3.99 0.08
N ALA A 141 -18.73 -3.41 1.25
CA ALA A 141 -19.82 -3.26 2.23
C ALA A 141 -20.90 -2.23 1.82
N GLY A 142 -20.68 -1.47 0.73
CA GLY A 142 -21.62 -0.47 0.21
C GLY A 142 -22.45 -0.90 -1.01
N ARG A 143 -22.23 -2.07 -1.60
CA ARG A 143 -22.99 -2.53 -2.78
C ARG A 143 -23.22 -4.03 -2.74
N GLY A 144 -24.44 -4.44 -2.36
CA GLY A 144 -25.07 -5.71 -2.67
C GLY A 144 -24.37 -6.95 -2.15
N GLY A 145 -25.03 -7.67 -1.27
CA GLY A 145 -24.57 -8.90 -0.66
C GLY A 145 -24.04 -9.90 -1.69
N VAL A 146 -22.75 -10.12 -1.66
CA VAL A 146 -22.13 -11.27 -2.32
C VAL A 146 -22.42 -12.48 -1.44
N ARG A 147 -23.41 -13.28 -1.87
CA ARG A 147 -23.77 -14.59 -1.31
C ARG A 147 -22.48 -15.43 -1.25
N ALA A 148 -22.10 -15.79 -0.02
CA ALA A 148 -20.97 -16.67 0.24
C ALA A 148 -21.05 -17.93 -0.64
N PRO A 149 -19.96 -18.39 -1.28
CA PRO A 149 -19.99 -19.65 -2.01
C PRO A 149 -20.30 -20.77 -1.03
N ARG A 150 -21.35 -21.55 -1.34
CA ARG A 150 -21.75 -22.75 -0.59
C ARG A 150 -20.56 -23.72 -0.58
N PRO A 151 -20.17 -24.30 0.55
CA PRO A 151 -19.18 -25.35 0.58
C PRO A 151 -19.69 -26.53 -0.27
N LEU A 152 -18.86 -26.98 -1.20
CA LEU A 152 -19.11 -28.17 -1.98
C LEU A 152 -19.26 -29.36 -1.04
N ARG A 153 -20.50 -29.86 -0.89
CA ARG A 153 -20.78 -31.12 -0.18
C ARG A 153 -19.97 -32.22 -0.86
N GLY A 154 -18.99 -32.74 -0.14
CA GLY A 154 -18.25 -33.92 -0.55
C GLY A 154 -19.21 -35.06 -0.86
N ARG A 155 -19.17 -35.55 -2.10
CA ARG A 155 -19.86 -36.79 -2.50
C ARG A 155 -19.32 -37.92 -1.64
N GLY A 156 -20.11 -38.32 -0.69
CA GLY A 156 -19.87 -39.55 0.08
C GLY A 156 -19.72 -40.74 -0.87
N ARG A 157 -18.55 -41.30 -0.91
CA ARG A 157 -18.28 -42.59 -1.51
C ARG A 157 -19.12 -43.64 -0.77
N ARG A 158 -20.19 -44.10 -1.41
CA ARG A 158 -20.92 -45.30 -1.00
C ARG A 158 -19.97 -46.48 -1.19
N ARG A 159 -19.46 -47.01 -0.10
CA ARG A 159 -18.83 -48.35 -0.07
C ARG A 159 -19.95 -49.38 -0.23
N SER A 160 -20.01 -50.01 -1.41
CA SER A 160 -20.79 -51.19 -1.66
C SER A 160 -20.19 -52.35 -0.86
N GLY A 161 -20.87 -52.76 0.18
CA GLY A 161 -20.52 -53.94 0.93
C GLY A 161 -20.83 -55.20 0.12
N HIS A 162 -19.80 -55.91 -0.24
CA HIS A 162 -19.93 -57.29 -0.78
C HIS A 162 -20.20 -58.22 0.37
N ARG A 163 -21.47 -58.62 0.51
CA ARG A 163 -21.91 -59.75 1.37
C ARG A 163 -21.47 -61.06 0.70
N ARG A 164 -20.42 -61.69 1.19
CA ARG A 164 -20.13 -63.09 0.87
C ARG A 164 -21.01 -64.01 1.69
N SER A 165 -21.94 -64.63 1.03
CA SER A 165 -22.74 -65.78 1.50
C SER A 165 -21.86 -66.99 1.63
N SER A 166 -21.67 -67.49 2.84
CA SER A 166 -21.07 -68.84 3.09
C SER A 166 -22.17 -69.91 3.02
N LYS A 167 -22.20 -70.64 1.97
CA LYS A 167 -22.95 -71.92 1.93
C LYS A 167 -22.18 -72.96 2.70
N ARG A 168 -22.78 -73.41 3.78
CA ARG A 168 -22.43 -74.73 4.43
C ARG A 168 -23.02 -75.85 3.56
N SER A 169 -22.20 -76.74 3.13
CA SER A 169 -22.63 -78.08 2.66
C SER A 169 -22.21 -79.08 3.70
N ARG A 170 -23.22 -79.75 4.25
CA ARG A 170 -23.11 -81.02 4.97
C ARG A 170 -23.08 -82.13 3.94
N THR A 171 -22.33 -83.19 4.20
CA THR A 171 -22.52 -84.59 3.99
C THR A 171 -21.15 -85.21 3.93
N GLY A 172 -20.97 -86.22 4.69
CA GLY A 172 -21.13 -87.60 4.67
C GLY A 172 -20.00 -88.27 5.44
#